data_32dff059a23b599a1635bb8c1da8bfbb
#
_entry.id   32dff059a23b599a1635bb8c1da8bfbb
#
_cell.length_a   1.000
_cell.length_b   1.000
_cell.length_c   1.000
_cell.angle_alpha   90.00
_cell.angle_beta   90.00
_cell.angle_gamma   90.00
#
_symmetry.space_group_name_H-M   'P 1'
#
loop_
_entity.id
_entity.type
_entity.pdbx_description
1 polymer ?
#
loop_
_entity_poly.entity_id
_entity_poly.type
_entity_poly.pdbx_seq_one_letter_code
_entity_poly.pdbx_strand_id
1 'polypeptide(L)'
;VAEGSIGRAVALYAALYGGYGALSPFLPATLASRGFEASQIGTLLAAAMLVRLVAGPPTGRFADRHAAVRGVLALGLAASGGLTLALLGSGSVAVLVVLVLIQAAASAALSPLADALVLSVRNGGAAYGRIRGAGSAAFIVTTVLTGWLVSRLGDGAGLAVCAVLFGAAALTTLRFAPTSSSVTGGAAGGFRALLAIGVFRRLVLAAALVIGAHAMHDAFAVIAWTGAGIGTGAAGLLWAEAVAVEVFVFLWLGPRLLERIGPARALELAALAGALRWAVQAQTTWLPALVAIQALHGLTFALLHLACLRIVARAVPEGLRATALTVYGSFGLGLASALVTLAAGPLYGRLGLPAFWAMSGLSLLAVPVAYRLRRDSRQDKAGHI
;
A
#
# COMPACT_ATOMS: atom_id res chain seq x y z
N VAL A 1 24.52 -6.79 -22.80
CA VAL A 1 24.16 -5.46 -22.23
C VAL A 1 22.70 -5.40 -21.75
N ALA A 2 21.75 -6.06 -22.45
CA ALA A 2 20.32 -6.03 -22.07
C ALA A 2 20.03 -6.83 -20.79
N GLU A 3 20.65 -7.98 -20.57
CA GLU A 3 20.47 -8.81 -19.36
C GLU A 3 20.96 -8.13 -18.09
N GLY A 4 22.08 -7.41 -18.14
CA GLY A 4 22.60 -6.65 -17.01
C GLY A 4 21.71 -5.50 -16.56
N SER A 5 20.83 -4.98 -17.44
CA SER A 5 19.88 -3.91 -17.09
C SER A 5 18.64 -4.45 -16.39
N ILE A 6 18.14 -5.62 -16.78
CA ILE A 6 17.01 -6.28 -16.08
C ILE A 6 17.44 -6.78 -14.70
N GLY A 7 18.65 -7.36 -14.58
CA GLY A 7 19.19 -7.77 -13.28
C GLY A 7 19.32 -6.61 -12.30
N ARG A 8 19.73 -5.43 -12.75
CA ARG A 8 19.76 -4.20 -11.95
C ARG A 8 18.36 -3.74 -11.53
N ALA A 9 17.37 -3.84 -12.42
CA ALA A 9 15.99 -3.51 -12.11
C ALA A 9 15.39 -4.46 -11.06
N VAL A 10 15.68 -5.77 -11.16
CA VAL A 10 15.29 -6.76 -10.15
C VAL A 10 15.96 -6.44 -8.81
N ALA A 11 17.26 -6.14 -8.79
CA ALA A 11 17.98 -5.78 -7.55
C ALA A 11 17.42 -4.50 -6.90
N LEU A 12 17.11 -3.47 -7.70
CA LEU A 12 16.48 -2.24 -7.22
C LEU A 12 15.13 -2.53 -6.55
N TYR A 13 14.26 -3.29 -7.23
CA TYR A 13 12.94 -3.62 -6.70
C TYR A 13 13.01 -4.52 -5.47
N ALA A 14 13.91 -5.50 -5.47
CA ALA A 14 14.11 -6.36 -4.31
C ALA A 14 14.56 -5.55 -3.08
N ALA A 15 15.52 -4.63 -3.26
CA ALA A 15 16.00 -3.79 -2.18
C ALA A 15 14.93 -2.77 -1.72
N LEU A 16 14.23 -2.10 -2.66
CA LEU A 16 13.18 -1.12 -2.34
C LEU A 16 12.01 -1.78 -1.59
N TYR A 17 11.44 -2.85 -2.16
CA TYR A 17 10.28 -3.51 -1.57
C TYR A 17 10.65 -4.35 -0.34
N GLY A 18 11.87 -4.89 -0.28
CA GLY A 18 12.40 -5.48 0.94
C GLY A 18 12.52 -4.45 2.07
N GLY A 19 12.97 -3.23 1.78
CA GLY A 19 12.97 -2.13 2.75
C GLY A 19 11.57 -1.81 3.29
N TYR A 20 10.56 -1.78 2.42
CA TYR A 20 9.16 -1.63 2.86
C TYR A 20 8.70 -2.83 3.71
N GLY A 21 9.08 -4.06 3.36
CA GLY A 21 8.73 -5.26 4.12
C GLY A 21 9.36 -5.27 5.52
N ALA A 22 10.55 -4.67 5.68
CA ALA A 22 11.19 -4.53 6.98
C ALA A 22 10.56 -3.43 7.86
N LEU A 23 10.04 -2.36 7.25
CA LEU A 23 9.59 -1.18 7.99
C LEU A 23 8.07 -1.22 8.25
N SER A 24 7.26 -1.39 7.20
CA SER A 24 5.83 -1.08 7.28
C SER A 24 5.04 -1.91 8.28
N PRO A 25 5.27 -3.24 8.45
CA PRO A 25 4.54 -4.02 9.44
C PRO A 25 4.94 -3.73 10.89
N PHE A 26 6.21 -3.33 11.11
CA PHE A 26 6.80 -3.24 12.44
C PHE A 26 6.94 -1.82 12.97
N LEU A 27 6.91 -0.78 12.13
CA LEU A 27 7.02 0.61 12.57
C LEU A 27 6.01 1.01 13.65
N PRO A 28 4.70 0.66 13.54
CA PRO A 28 3.75 1.00 14.60
C PRO A 28 4.10 0.34 15.94
N ALA A 29 4.50 -0.93 15.93
CA ALA A 29 4.92 -1.64 17.14
C ALA A 29 6.22 -1.05 17.74
N THR A 30 7.16 -0.65 16.88
CA THR A 30 8.38 0.06 17.30
C THR A 30 8.06 1.42 17.94
N LEU A 31 7.06 2.16 17.46
CA LEU A 31 6.61 3.40 18.09
C LEU A 31 5.95 3.12 19.45
N ALA A 32 5.12 2.07 19.54
CA ALA A 32 4.49 1.66 20.80
C ALA A 32 5.52 1.28 21.87
N SER A 33 6.56 0.52 21.50
CA SER A 33 7.65 0.15 22.43
C SER A 33 8.47 1.35 22.90
N ARG A 34 8.41 2.49 22.18
CA ARG A 34 9.03 3.76 22.54
C ARG A 34 8.11 4.72 23.26
N GLY A 35 6.99 4.23 23.79
CA GLY A 35 6.07 4.98 24.65
C GLY A 35 5.02 5.80 23.91
N PHE A 36 4.84 5.61 22.61
CA PHE A 36 3.71 6.23 21.90
C PHE A 36 2.40 5.54 22.26
N GLU A 37 1.42 6.30 22.65
CA GLU A 37 0.05 5.81 22.81
C GLU A 37 -0.62 5.55 21.45
N ALA A 38 -1.67 4.72 21.44
CA ALA A 38 -2.38 4.36 20.21
C ALA A 38 -2.91 5.58 19.44
N SER A 39 -3.41 6.60 20.14
CA SER A 39 -3.86 7.86 19.55
C SER A 39 -2.74 8.62 18.87
N GLN A 40 -1.56 8.65 19.46
CA GLN A 40 -0.36 9.30 18.91
C GLN A 40 0.16 8.54 17.68
N ILE A 41 0.19 7.20 17.73
CA ILE A 41 0.56 6.34 16.60
C ILE A 41 -0.39 6.59 15.43
N GLY A 42 -1.71 6.52 15.65
CA GLY A 42 -2.71 6.76 14.62
C GLY A 42 -2.56 8.15 13.99
N THR A 43 -2.37 9.20 14.81
CA THR A 43 -2.17 10.58 14.35
C THR A 43 -0.89 10.72 13.54
N LEU A 44 0.23 10.16 14.02
CA LEU A 44 1.53 10.24 13.34
C LEU A 44 1.52 9.50 11.99
N LEU A 45 0.96 8.30 11.95
CA LEU A 45 0.85 7.52 10.70
C LEU A 45 -0.08 8.20 9.70
N ALA A 46 -1.22 8.73 10.15
CA ALA A 46 -2.12 9.52 9.29
C ALA A 46 -1.43 10.77 8.74
N ALA A 47 -0.70 11.51 9.57
CA ALA A 47 0.07 12.67 9.14
C ALA A 47 1.16 12.27 8.12
N ALA A 48 1.86 11.15 8.35
CA ALA A 48 2.85 10.61 7.42
C ALA A 48 2.23 10.23 6.06
N MET A 49 1.02 9.64 6.06
CA MET A 49 0.28 9.35 4.81
C MET A 49 -0.11 10.63 4.07
N LEU A 50 -0.59 11.65 4.77
CA LEU A 50 -0.91 12.95 4.18
C LEU A 50 0.33 13.65 3.63
N VAL A 51 1.45 13.61 4.35
CA VAL A 51 2.74 14.14 3.86
C VAL A 51 3.14 13.46 2.55
N ARG A 52 3.04 12.12 2.46
CA ARG A 52 3.33 11.39 1.21
C ARG A 52 2.40 11.82 0.07
N LEU A 53 1.12 11.97 0.35
CA LEU A 53 0.12 12.38 -0.64
C LEU A 53 0.43 13.77 -1.22
N VAL A 54 0.91 14.70 -0.38
CA VAL A 54 1.25 16.07 -0.78
C VAL A 54 2.64 16.17 -1.40
N ALA A 55 3.65 15.47 -0.86
CA ALA A 55 5.03 15.54 -1.31
C ALA A 55 5.30 14.76 -2.60
N GLY A 56 4.56 13.66 -2.86
CA GLY A 56 4.78 12.80 -4.03
C GLY A 56 4.68 13.52 -5.37
N PRO A 57 3.54 14.20 -5.68
CA PRO A 57 3.35 14.85 -6.97
C PRO A 57 4.39 15.94 -7.31
N PRO A 58 4.78 16.87 -6.42
CA PRO A 58 5.80 17.85 -6.74
C PRO A 58 7.19 17.22 -6.92
N THR A 59 7.52 16.18 -6.14
CA THR A 59 8.79 15.44 -6.28
C THR A 59 8.86 14.75 -7.64
N GLY A 60 7.80 14.07 -8.07
CA GLY A 60 7.71 13.47 -9.39
C GLY A 60 7.85 14.49 -10.51
N ARG A 61 7.09 15.61 -10.43
CA ARG A 61 7.18 16.70 -11.40
C ARG A 61 8.57 17.32 -11.49
N PHE A 62 9.24 17.49 -10.35
CA PHE A 62 10.62 17.98 -10.32
C PHE A 62 11.55 17.02 -11.04
N ALA A 63 11.46 15.72 -10.76
CA ALA A 63 12.26 14.69 -11.40
C ALA A 63 12.07 14.66 -12.93
N ASP A 64 10.82 14.78 -13.39
CA ASP A 64 10.47 14.79 -14.81
C ASP A 64 10.99 16.05 -15.52
N ARG A 65 10.72 17.25 -14.95
CA ARG A 65 11.12 18.53 -15.55
C ARG A 65 12.64 18.67 -15.74
N HIS A 66 13.42 18.10 -14.82
CA HIS A 66 14.87 18.23 -14.82
C HIS A 66 15.57 16.97 -15.39
N ALA A 67 14.84 16.01 -15.96
CA ALA A 67 15.37 14.71 -16.39
C ALA A 67 16.21 14.01 -15.29
N ALA A 68 15.80 14.16 -14.05
CA ALA A 68 16.56 13.82 -12.86
C ALA A 68 16.00 12.59 -12.10
N VAL A 69 15.17 11.76 -12.75
CA VAL A 69 14.50 10.60 -12.12
C VAL A 69 15.48 9.73 -11.34
N ARG A 70 16.61 9.38 -11.93
CA ARG A 70 17.67 8.61 -11.28
C ARG A 70 18.24 9.30 -10.04
N GLY A 71 18.57 10.59 -10.14
CA GLY A 71 19.18 11.35 -9.05
C GLY A 71 18.20 11.57 -7.89
N VAL A 72 16.95 11.93 -8.20
CA VAL A 72 15.89 12.14 -7.19
C VAL A 72 15.53 10.83 -6.50
N LEU A 73 15.44 9.72 -7.23
CA LEU A 73 15.22 8.40 -6.64
C LEU A 73 16.38 7.99 -5.72
N ALA A 74 17.62 8.11 -6.17
CA ALA A 74 18.80 7.75 -5.37
C ALA A 74 18.89 8.59 -4.09
N LEU A 75 18.67 9.91 -4.20
CA LEU A 75 18.65 10.82 -3.04
C LEU A 75 17.50 10.48 -2.07
N GLY A 76 16.29 10.25 -2.59
CA GLY A 76 15.14 9.87 -1.78
C GLY A 76 15.36 8.56 -1.03
N LEU A 77 15.95 7.55 -1.67
CA LEU A 77 16.32 6.28 -1.05
C LEU A 77 17.40 6.44 0.02
N ALA A 78 18.48 7.18 -0.28
CA ALA A 78 19.55 7.46 0.68
C ALA A 78 19.05 8.26 1.88
N ALA A 79 18.24 9.29 1.63
CA ALA A 79 17.62 10.10 2.70
C ALA A 79 16.68 9.25 3.56
N SER A 80 15.80 8.43 2.93
CA SER A 80 14.88 7.54 3.67
C SER A 80 15.65 6.53 4.53
N GLY A 81 16.73 5.95 4.00
CA GLY A 81 17.60 5.03 4.75
C GLY A 81 18.31 5.72 5.91
N GLY A 82 18.90 6.90 5.69
CA GLY A 82 19.57 7.69 6.73
C GLY A 82 18.62 8.15 7.84
N LEU A 83 17.41 8.60 7.47
CA LEU A 83 16.37 8.98 8.45
C LEU A 83 15.87 7.77 9.25
N THR A 84 15.75 6.60 8.60
CA THR A 84 15.42 5.35 9.31
C THR A 84 16.52 4.93 10.29
N LEU A 85 17.81 5.13 9.95
CA LEU A 85 18.91 4.95 10.91
C LEU A 85 18.85 5.96 12.05
N ALA A 86 18.54 7.22 11.77
CA ALA A 86 18.40 8.25 12.81
C ALA A 86 17.29 7.92 13.83
N LEU A 87 16.23 7.21 13.38
CA LEU A 87 15.20 6.70 14.30
C LEU A 87 15.78 5.74 15.34
N LEU A 88 16.84 4.97 15.06
CA LEU A 88 17.45 4.05 16.01
C LEU A 88 18.06 4.78 17.22
N GLY A 89 18.74 5.90 16.96
CA GLY A 89 19.47 6.64 17.98
C GLY A 89 18.62 7.62 18.79
N SER A 90 17.33 7.81 18.43
CA SER A 90 16.50 8.81 19.11
C SER A 90 15.63 8.20 20.22
N GLY A 91 15.74 8.77 21.43
CA GLY A 91 14.86 8.52 22.57
C GLY A 91 13.77 9.59 22.77
N SER A 92 13.84 10.72 22.05
CA SER A 92 12.88 11.81 22.18
C SER A 92 11.66 11.62 21.29
N VAL A 93 10.46 11.62 21.86
CA VAL A 93 9.19 11.52 21.14
C VAL A 93 9.08 12.62 20.06
N ALA A 94 9.44 13.85 20.39
CA ALA A 94 9.37 14.96 19.43
C ALA A 94 10.32 14.75 18.24
N VAL A 95 11.53 14.26 18.47
CA VAL A 95 12.49 13.96 17.40
C VAL A 95 11.99 12.79 16.55
N LEU A 96 11.43 11.75 17.15
CA LEU A 96 10.83 10.62 16.42
C LEU A 96 9.69 11.08 15.50
N VAL A 97 8.80 11.95 15.97
CA VAL A 97 7.71 12.54 15.15
C VAL A 97 8.29 13.26 13.93
N VAL A 98 9.27 14.14 14.14
CA VAL A 98 9.89 14.91 13.04
C VAL A 98 10.59 13.97 12.05
N LEU A 99 11.36 12.99 12.54
CA LEU A 99 12.05 12.02 11.67
C LEU A 99 11.08 11.18 10.83
N VAL A 100 9.97 10.70 11.41
CA VAL A 100 8.95 9.93 10.69
C VAL A 100 8.30 10.78 9.60
N LEU A 101 7.97 12.04 9.87
CA LEU A 101 7.35 12.94 8.88
C LEU A 101 8.31 13.30 7.75
N ILE A 102 9.59 13.58 8.06
CA ILE A 102 10.60 13.86 7.02
C ILE A 102 10.87 12.58 6.20
N GLN A 103 10.94 11.41 6.84
CA GLN A 103 11.08 10.12 6.15
C GLN A 103 9.88 9.84 5.23
N ALA A 104 8.66 10.18 5.65
CA ALA A 104 7.48 10.08 4.81
C ALA A 104 7.58 10.97 3.56
N ALA A 105 8.06 12.21 3.70
CA ALA A 105 8.30 13.10 2.57
C ALA A 105 9.38 12.56 1.63
N ALA A 106 10.51 12.10 2.17
CA ALA A 106 11.62 11.54 1.39
C ALA A 106 11.20 10.27 0.61
N SER A 107 10.32 9.46 1.19
CA SER A 107 9.84 8.20 0.57
C SER A 107 8.62 8.36 -0.34
N ALA A 108 8.04 9.55 -0.44
CA ALA A 108 6.74 9.80 -1.10
C ALA A 108 6.69 9.38 -2.58
N ALA A 109 7.79 9.56 -3.32
CA ALA A 109 7.85 9.29 -4.74
C ALA A 109 8.72 8.08 -5.12
N LEU A 110 9.22 7.29 -4.15
CA LEU A 110 10.18 6.21 -4.43
C LEU A 110 9.64 5.16 -5.39
N SER A 111 8.43 4.63 -5.14
CA SER A 111 7.84 3.61 -6.02
C SER A 111 7.55 4.14 -7.43
N PRO A 112 6.85 5.28 -7.64
CA PRO A 112 6.60 5.78 -8.99
C PRO A 112 7.88 6.18 -9.74
N LEU A 113 8.91 6.70 -9.06
CA LEU A 113 10.19 7.00 -9.69
C LEU A 113 10.96 5.72 -10.06
N ALA A 114 10.88 4.67 -9.23
CA ALA A 114 11.45 3.36 -9.58
C ALA A 114 10.75 2.74 -10.78
N ASP A 115 9.41 2.85 -10.86
CA ASP A 115 8.63 2.40 -12.02
C ASP A 115 9.05 3.15 -13.28
N ALA A 116 9.13 4.48 -13.22
CA ALA A 116 9.58 5.31 -14.35
C ALA A 116 11.00 4.94 -14.81
N LEU A 117 11.93 4.74 -13.87
CA LEU A 117 13.30 4.36 -14.18
C LEU A 117 13.38 2.97 -14.86
N VAL A 118 12.63 1.98 -14.36
CA VAL A 118 12.61 0.62 -14.91
C VAL A 118 11.96 0.57 -16.29
N LEU A 119 10.85 1.31 -16.47
CA LEU A 119 10.16 1.37 -17.76
C LEU A 119 10.98 2.08 -18.84
N SER A 120 11.93 2.96 -18.46
CA SER A 120 12.85 3.61 -19.39
C SER A 120 13.97 2.70 -19.90
N VAL A 121 14.20 1.55 -19.25
CA VAL A 121 15.23 0.58 -19.67
C VAL A 121 14.73 -0.25 -20.85
N ARG A 122 15.64 -0.58 -21.78
CA ARG A 122 15.32 -1.46 -22.92
C ARG A 122 14.75 -2.79 -22.43
N ASN A 123 13.59 -3.18 -22.96
CA ASN A 123 12.78 -4.33 -22.54
C ASN A 123 12.26 -4.26 -21.09
N GLY A 124 12.37 -3.14 -20.39
CA GLY A 124 11.85 -2.96 -19.03
C GLY A 124 10.35 -3.19 -18.95
N GLY A 125 9.57 -2.69 -19.92
CA GLY A 125 8.13 -2.92 -19.99
C GLY A 125 7.76 -4.39 -20.14
N ALA A 126 8.44 -5.14 -21.03
CA ALA A 126 8.18 -6.58 -21.21
C ALA A 126 8.60 -7.42 -19.99
N ALA A 127 9.63 -6.98 -19.25
CA ALA A 127 10.10 -7.65 -18.05
C ALA A 127 9.43 -7.16 -16.76
N TYR A 128 8.58 -6.12 -16.83
CA TYR A 128 8.04 -5.43 -15.66
C TYR A 128 7.32 -6.38 -14.67
N GLY A 129 6.52 -7.32 -15.17
CA GLY A 129 5.86 -8.29 -14.31
C GLY A 129 6.83 -9.14 -13.48
N ARG A 130 7.95 -9.57 -14.06
CA ARG A 130 9.01 -10.32 -13.35
C ARG A 130 9.73 -9.45 -12.32
N ILE A 131 10.04 -8.21 -12.69
CA ILE A 131 10.70 -7.23 -11.81
C ILE A 131 9.79 -6.92 -10.62
N ARG A 132 8.50 -6.67 -10.87
CA ARG A 132 7.51 -6.42 -9.84
C ARG A 132 7.31 -7.62 -8.93
N GLY A 133 7.25 -8.84 -9.50
CA GLY A 133 7.19 -10.10 -8.75
C GLY A 133 8.38 -10.31 -7.82
N ALA A 134 9.60 -9.98 -8.28
CA ALA A 134 10.80 -10.03 -7.43
C ALA A 134 10.70 -9.04 -6.24
N GLY A 135 10.12 -7.85 -6.46
CA GLY A 135 9.83 -6.91 -5.38
C GLY A 135 8.87 -7.49 -4.33
N SER A 136 7.75 -8.10 -4.76
CA SER A 136 6.80 -8.75 -3.85
C SER A 136 7.42 -9.92 -3.09
N ALA A 137 8.22 -10.75 -3.76
CA ALA A 137 8.95 -11.84 -3.12
C ALA A 137 9.94 -11.31 -2.06
N ALA A 138 10.68 -10.25 -2.38
CA ALA A 138 11.61 -9.61 -1.45
C ALA A 138 10.85 -9.00 -0.25
N PHE A 139 9.71 -8.36 -0.46
CA PHE A 139 8.85 -7.87 0.63
C PHE A 139 8.48 -9.01 1.59
N ILE A 140 7.95 -10.14 1.06
CA ILE A 140 7.56 -11.31 1.85
C ILE A 140 8.74 -11.86 2.65
N VAL A 141 9.86 -12.14 1.98
CA VAL A 141 11.07 -12.70 2.61
C VAL A 141 11.59 -11.77 3.70
N THR A 142 11.66 -10.46 3.41
CA THR A 142 12.20 -9.49 4.36
C THR A 142 11.25 -9.29 5.54
N THR A 143 9.94 -9.32 5.35
CA THR A 143 8.95 -9.25 6.45
C THR A 143 9.14 -10.43 7.41
N VAL A 144 9.27 -11.65 6.91
CA VAL A 144 9.52 -12.84 7.74
C VAL A 144 10.87 -12.74 8.47
N LEU A 145 11.92 -12.39 7.72
CA LEU A 145 13.26 -12.23 8.30
C LEU A 145 13.29 -11.16 9.38
N THR A 146 12.65 -10.02 9.14
CA THR A 146 12.58 -8.91 10.10
C THR A 146 11.81 -9.31 11.35
N GLY A 147 10.67 -10.00 11.22
CA GLY A 147 9.93 -10.51 12.37
C GLY A 147 10.77 -11.43 13.25
N TRP A 148 11.57 -12.31 12.63
CA TRP A 148 12.53 -13.17 13.33
C TRP A 148 13.67 -12.36 13.97
N LEU A 149 14.26 -11.41 13.25
CA LEU A 149 15.34 -10.55 13.79
C LEU A 149 14.86 -9.70 14.96
N VAL A 150 13.67 -9.11 14.87
CA VAL A 150 13.04 -8.35 15.96
C VAL A 150 12.84 -9.22 17.20
N SER A 151 12.45 -10.48 17.05
CA SER A 151 12.33 -11.39 18.20
C SER A 151 13.64 -11.73 18.90
N ARG A 152 14.78 -11.56 18.21
CA ARG A 152 16.12 -11.89 18.74
C ARG A 152 16.93 -10.67 19.17
N LEU A 153 16.80 -9.58 18.42
CA LEU A 153 17.65 -8.39 18.55
C LEU A 153 16.88 -7.13 19.01
N GLY A 154 15.56 -7.24 19.17
CA GLY A 154 14.69 -6.14 19.54
C GLY A 154 14.22 -5.28 18.37
N ASP A 155 13.34 -4.32 18.66
CA ASP A 155 12.56 -3.54 17.68
C ASP A 155 13.41 -2.71 16.70
N GLY A 156 14.64 -2.35 17.09
CA GLY A 156 15.58 -1.64 16.22
C GLY A 156 16.03 -2.43 14.99
N ALA A 157 15.93 -3.78 15.02
CA ALA A 157 16.37 -4.63 13.91
C ALA A 157 15.64 -4.31 12.61
N GLY A 158 14.32 -4.06 12.65
CA GLY A 158 13.53 -3.70 11.48
C GLY A 158 13.98 -2.39 10.84
N LEU A 159 14.30 -1.38 11.66
CA LEU A 159 14.83 -0.09 11.19
C LEU A 159 16.20 -0.27 10.54
N ALA A 160 17.09 -1.08 11.12
CA ALA A 160 18.42 -1.34 10.58
C ALA A 160 18.34 -2.07 9.22
N VAL A 161 17.52 -3.11 9.10
CA VAL A 161 17.31 -3.85 7.83
C VAL A 161 16.75 -2.91 6.77
N CYS A 162 15.75 -2.10 7.10
CA CYS A 162 15.18 -1.11 6.17
C CYS A 162 16.24 -0.14 5.66
N ALA A 163 17.07 0.42 6.57
CA ALA A 163 18.09 1.38 6.21
C ALA A 163 19.15 0.77 5.27
N VAL A 164 19.60 -0.45 5.56
CA VAL A 164 20.57 -1.18 4.70
C VAL A 164 19.98 -1.42 3.32
N LEU A 165 18.73 -1.86 3.24
CA LEU A 165 18.07 -2.14 1.96
C LEU A 165 17.80 -0.86 1.15
N PHE A 166 17.39 0.24 1.78
CA PHE A 166 17.25 1.52 1.09
C PHE A 166 18.60 2.07 0.63
N GLY A 167 19.66 1.90 1.40
CA GLY A 167 21.03 2.20 0.97
C GLY A 167 21.46 1.37 -0.25
N ALA A 168 21.21 0.06 -0.23
CA ALA A 168 21.48 -0.83 -1.35
C ALA A 168 20.67 -0.45 -2.60
N ALA A 169 19.40 -0.06 -2.43
CA ALA A 169 18.55 0.44 -3.52
C ALA A 169 19.10 1.76 -4.08
N ALA A 170 19.57 2.69 -3.25
CA ALA A 170 20.20 3.94 -3.68
C ALA A 170 21.44 3.68 -4.52
N LEU A 171 22.34 2.81 -4.04
CA LEU A 171 23.56 2.43 -4.77
C LEU A 171 23.23 1.72 -6.09
N THR A 172 22.22 0.87 -6.10
CA THR A 172 21.76 0.18 -7.31
C THR A 172 21.19 1.18 -8.31
N THR A 173 20.44 2.18 -7.86
CA THR A 173 19.88 3.26 -8.69
C THR A 173 20.97 4.03 -9.41
N LEU A 174 22.09 4.32 -8.75
CA LEU A 174 23.20 5.05 -9.36
C LEU A 174 23.89 4.30 -10.52
N ARG A 175 23.67 2.98 -10.63
CA ARG A 175 24.22 2.14 -11.74
C ARG A 175 23.35 2.19 -13.00
N PHE A 176 22.20 2.85 -13.00
CA PHE A 176 21.40 3.08 -14.20
C PHE A 176 21.95 4.27 -14.99
N ALA A 177 21.70 4.29 -16.29
CA ALA A 177 21.98 5.45 -17.13
C ALA A 177 21.08 6.64 -16.75
N PRO A 178 21.51 7.88 -16.94
CA PRO A 178 20.63 9.04 -16.84
C PRO A 178 19.42 8.88 -17.76
N THR A 179 18.24 9.25 -17.27
CA THR A 179 17.00 9.23 -18.07
C THR A 179 16.89 10.51 -18.89
N SER A 180 16.55 10.40 -20.18
CA SER A 180 16.10 11.54 -20.97
C SER A 180 14.63 11.78 -20.73
N SER A 181 14.22 13.03 -20.50
CA SER A 181 12.84 13.38 -20.19
C SER A 181 11.96 13.32 -21.44
N SER A 182 10.79 12.69 -21.32
CA SER A 182 9.66 12.93 -22.21
C SER A 182 8.43 13.24 -21.35
N VAL A 183 8.22 14.52 -21.03
CA VAL A 183 7.02 14.96 -20.33
C VAL A 183 5.86 15.02 -21.31
N THR A 184 4.96 14.06 -21.25
CA THR A 184 3.61 14.23 -21.82
C THR A 184 2.74 14.83 -20.73
N GLY A 185 2.45 16.13 -20.87
CA GLY A 185 1.62 16.87 -19.93
C GLY A 185 0.20 16.27 -19.84
N GLY A 186 -0.23 15.92 -18.63
CA GLY A 186 -1.61 15.52 -18.34
C GLY A 186 -2.57 16.72 -18.45
N ALA A 187 -3.69 16.52 -19.14
CA ALA A 187 -4.72 17.56 -19.36
C ALA A 187 -5.36 18.05 -18.04
N ALA A 188 -5.36 19.34 -17.82
CA ALA A 188 -5.83 20.02 -16.59
C ALA A 188 -7.36 20.17 -16.48
N GLY A 189 -8.18 19.45 -17.25
CA GLY A 189 -9.64 19.64 -17.30
C GLY A 189 -10.51 18.48 -16.75
N GLY A 190 -9.90 17.36 -16.39
CA GLY A 190 -10.64 16.10 -16.22
C GLY A 190 -11.34 15.86 -14.87
N PHE A 191 -11.00 16.55 -13.78
CA PHE A 191 -11.49 16.21 -12.43
C PHE A 191 -13.01 16.42 -12.28
N ARG A 192 -13.56 17.57 -12.72
CA ARG A 192 -15.00 17.81 -12.66
C ARG A 192 -15.80 16.87 -13.55
N ALA A 193 -15.28 16.56 -14.74
CA ALA A 193 -15.91 15.59 -15.65
C ALA A 193 -15.95 14.18 -15.04
N LEU A 194 -14.88 13.75 -14.36
CA LEU A 194 -14.86 12.48 -13.64
C LEU A 194 -15.88 12.42 -12.49
N LEU A 195 -16.00 13.50 -11.72
CA LEU A 195 -16.98 13.56 -10.64
C LEU A 195 -18.43 13.60 -11.16
N ALA A 196 -18.69 13.95 -12.42
CA ALA A 196 -20.00 13.83 -13.02
C ALA A 196 -20.38 12.37 -13.31
N ILE A 197 -19.39 11.46 -13.48
CA ILE A 197 -19.65 10.04 -13.75
C ILE A 197 -20.08 9.34 -12.47
N GLY A 198 -21.37 9.02 -12.34
CA GLY A 198 -21.95 8.39 -11.14
C GLY A 198 -21.31 7.06 -10.77
N VAL A 199 -20.98 6.23 -11.77
CA VAL A 199 -20.29 4.95 -11.61
C VAL A 199 -18.90 5.16 -10.98
N PHE A 200 -18.16 6.17 -11.45
CA PHE A 200 -16.81 6.47 -10.92
C PHE A 200 -16.86 6.93 -9.47
N ARG A 201 -17.79 7.82 -9.10
CA ARG A 201 -17.95 8.23 -7.68
C ARG A 201 -18.23 7.05 -6.74
N ARG A 202 -19.13 6.15 -7.16
CA ARG A 202 -19.46 4.96 -6.36
C ARG A 202 -18.28 4.00 -6.26
N LEU A 203 -17.52 3.84 -7.33
CA LEU A 203 -16.29 3.05 -7.32
C LEU A 203 -15.28 3.60 -6.31
N VAL A 204 -15.00 4.90 -6.34
CA VAL A 204 -14.06 5.54 -5.40
C VAL A 204 -14.56 5.39 -3.98
N LEU A 205 -15.85 5.57 -3.73
CA LEU A 205 -16.46 5.39 -2.39
C LEU A 205 -16.35 3.93 -1.91
N ALA A 206 -16.68 2.94 -2.75
CA ALA A 206 -16.58 1.54 -2.37
C ALA A 206 -15.12 1.14 -2.05
N ALA A 207 -14.17 1.60 -2.88
CA ALA A 207 -12.75 1.39 -2.63
C ALA A 207 -12.29 2.07 -1.33
N ALA A 208 -12.69 3.32 -1.08
CA ALA A 208 -12.37 4.06 0.13
C ALA A 208 -12.85 3.34 1.40
N LEU A 209 -14.05 2.77 1.37
CA LEU A 209 -14.62 2.04 2.50
C LEU A 209 -13.88 0.73 2.78
N VAL A 210 -13.58 -0.07 1.74
CA VAL A 210 -12.92 -1.38 1.91
C VAL A 210 -11.44 -1.20 2.21
N ILE A 211 -10.71 -0.35 1.46
CA ILE A 211 -9.28 -0.10 1.70
C ILE A 211 -9.06 0.70 2.98
N GLY A 212 -9.91 1.71 3.24
CA GLY A 212 -9.85 2.44 4.51
C GLY A 212 -9.96 1.50 5.71
N ALA A 213 -10.78 0.44 5.64
CA ALA A 213 -10.89 -0.55 6.70
C ALA A 213 -9.57 -1.32 6.98
N HIS A 214 -8.61 -1.38 6.05
CA HIS A 214 -7.28 -1.96 6.32
C HIS A 214 -6.43 -1.09 7.26
N ALA A 215 -6.72 0.20 7.34
CA ALA A 215 -5.87 1.15 8.07
C ALA A 215 -5.69 0.79 9.55
N MET A 216 -6.72 0.23 10.21
CA MET A 216 -6.59 -0.24 11.59
C MET A 216 -5.70 -1.49 11.67
N HIS A 217 -5.80 -2.42 10.73
CA HIS A 217 -4.92 -3.57 10.64
C HIS A 217 -3.46 -3.12 10.43
N ASP A 218 -3.23 -2.21 9.49
CA ASP A 218 -1.90 -1.74 9.15
C ASP A 218 -1.21 -1.01 10.32
N ALA A 219 -1.99 -0.34 11.16
CA ALA A 219 -1.47 0.38 12.32
C ALA A 219 -1.39 -0.47 13.60
N PHE A 220 -2.31 -1.40 13.82
CA PHE A 220 -2.49 -2.01 15.14
C PHE A 220 -2.47 -3.53 15.17
N ALA A 221 -2.46 -4.24 14.03
CA ALA A 221 -2.51 -5.71 14.05
C ALA A 221 -1.30 -6.32 14.77
N VAL A 222 -0.08 -5.88 14.45
CA VAL A 222 1.14 -6.40 15.10
C VAL A 222 1.14 -6.06 16.60
N ILE A 223 0.70 -4.86 16.97
CA ILE A 223 0.55 -4.45 18.39
C ILE A 223 -0.45 -5.37 19.11
N ALA A 224 -1.62 -5.63 18.49
CA ALA A 224 -2.63 -6.51 19.06
C ALA A 224 -2.13 -7.96 19.22
N TRP A 225 -1.45 -8.47 18.21
CA TRP A 225 -0.94 -9.84 18.21
C TRP A 225 0.17 -10.03 19.24
N THR A 226 1.14 -9.12 19.28
CA THR A 226 2.23 -9.20 20.24
C THR A 226 1.76 -8.96 21.67
N GLY A 227 0.81 -8.05 21.88
CA GLY A 227 0.14 -7.86 23.17
C GLY A 227 -0.64 -9.08 23.66
N ALA A 228 -1.10 -9.94 22.75
CA ALA A 228 -1.75 -11.22 23.05
C ALA A 228 -0.75 -12.40 23.18
N GLY A 229 0.55 -12.14 23.16
CA GLY A 229 1.60 -13.15 23.32
C GLY A 229 2.02 -13.85 22.01
N ILE A 230 1.53 -13.42 20.84
CA ILE A 230 2.02 -13.92 19.55
C ILE A 230 3.40 -13.28 19.29
N GLY A 231 4.44 -14.09 19.17
CA GLY A 231 5.78 -13.61 18.90
C GLY A 231 5.88 -12.83 17.58
N THR A 232 6.80 -11.85 17.50
CA THR A 232 6.99 -11.01 16.30
C THR A 232 7.35 -11.79 15.05
N GLY A 233 8.00 -12.96 15.18
CA GLY A 233 8.23 -13.88 14.07
C GLY A 233 6.93 -14.42 13.47
N ALA A 234 5.98 -14.85 14.31
CA ALA A 234 4.66 -15.31 13.86
C ALA A 234 3.82 -14.14 13.28
N ALA A 235 3.92 -12.95 13.84
CA ALA A 235 3.29 -11.75 13.29
C ALA A 235 3.83 -11.43 11.89
N GLY A 236 5.15 -11.57 11.67
CA GLY A 236 5.78 -11.41 10.36
C GLY A 236 5.29 -12.47 9.36
N LEU A 237 5.08 -13.72 9.78
CA LEU A 237 4.51 -14.79 8.94
C LEU A 237 3.07 -14.49 8.54
N LEU A 238 2.22 -14.06 9.48
CA LEU A 238 0.83 -13.67 9.19
C LEU A 238 0.77 -12.51 8.17
N TRP A 239 1.66 -11.54 8.28
CA TRP A 239 1.74 -10.44 7.32
C TRP A 239 2.22 -10.91 5.95
N ALA A 240 3.27 -11.72 5.93
CA ALA A 240 3.82 -12.30 4.70
C ALA A 240 2.80 -13.19 3.97
N GLU A 241 2.00 -13.97 4.70
CA GLU A 241 0.89 -14.76 4.17
C GLU A 241 -0.12 -13.86 3.44
N ALA A 242 -0.55 -12.77 4.07
CA ALA A 242 -1.50 -11.83 3.46
C ALA A 242 -1.00 -11.33 2.09
N VAL A 243 0.28 -10.94 2.01
CA VAL A 243 0.90 -10.47 0.76
C VAL A 243 1.09 -11.61 -0.24
N ALA A 244 1.43 -12.83 0.21
CA ALA A 244 1.56 -13.98 -0.68
C ALA A 244 0.21 -14.34 -1.34
N VAL A 245 -0.88 -14.33 -0.57
CA VAL A 245 -2.24 -14.56 -1.11
C VAL A 245 -2.67 -13.40 -2.01
N GLU A 246 -2.31 -12.17 -1.69
CA GLU A 246 -2.53 -11.01 -2.58
C GLU A 246 -1.91 -11.26 -3.96
N VAL A 247 -0.64 -11.65 -4.03
CA VAL A 247 0.06 -11.96 -5.29
C VAL A 247 -0.62 -13.11 -6.02
N PHE A 248 -1.02 -14.18 -5.31
CA PHE A 248 -1.75 -15.30 -5.90
C PHE A 248 -3.08 -14.85 -6.52
N VAL A 249 -3.84 -14.01 -5.82
CA VAL A 249 -5.12 -13.49 -6.34
C VAL A 249 -4.88 -12.55 -7.52
N PHE A 250 -3.88 -11.68 -7.49
CA PHE A 250 -3.55 -10.81 -8.63
C PHE A 250 -3.24 -11.60 -9.89
N LEU A 251 -2.47 -12.68 -9.80
CA LEU A 251 -1.95 -13.39 -10.96
C LEU A 251 -2.89 -14.48 -11.49
N TRP A 252 -3.60 -15.17 -10.62
CA TRP A 252 -4.34 -16.38 -11.02
C TRP A 252 -5.82 -16.36 -10.68
N LEU A 253 -6.17 -16.16 -9.42
CA LEU A 253 -7.56 -16.27 -8.99
C LEU A 253 -8.41 -15.07 -9.42
N GLY A 254 -7.90 -13.87 -9.27
CA GLY A 254 -8.63 -12.63 -9.49
C GLY A 254 -9.10 -12.45 -10.95
N PRO A 255 -8.24 -12.60 -11.98
CA PRO A 255 -8.67 -12.54 -13.38
C PRO A 255 -9.79 -13.52 -13.69
N ARG A 256 -9.65 -14.81 -13.28
CA ARG A 256 -10.66 -15.84 -13.49
C ARG A 256 -11.98 -15.53 -12.79
N LEU A 257 -11.90 -15.03 -11.57
CA LEU A 257 -13.08 -14.66 -10.79
C LEU A 257 -13.80 -13.46 -11.41
N LEU A 258 -13.07 -12.44 -11.85
CA LEU A 258 -13.61 -11.29 -12.56
C LEU A 258 -14.33 -11.65 -13.86
N GLU A 259 -13.81 -12.62 -14.62
CA GLU A 259 -14.46 -13.11 -15.83
C GLU A 259 -15.77 -13.82 -15.51
N ARG A 260 -15.80 -14.62 -14.44
CA ARG A 260 -16.98 -15.41 -14.05
C ARG A 260 -18.11 -14.57 -13.44
N ILE A 261 -17.79 -13.72 -12.48
CA ILE A 261 -18.81 -13.00 -11.70
C ILE A 261 -18.96 -11.51 -12.10
N GLY A 262 -17.99 -10.97 -12.82
CA GLY A 262 -17.93 -9.56 -13.23
C GLY A 262 -17.43 -8.63 -12.10
N PRO A 263 -17.01 -7.40 -12.46
CA PRO A 263 -16.28 -6.52 -11.53
C PRO A 263 -17.15 -5.99 -10.39
N ALA A 264 -18.45 -5.73 -10.60
CA ALA A 264 -19.30 -5.23 -9.54
C ALA A 264 -19.58 -6.27 -8.44
N ARG A 265 -19.78 -7.56 -8.83
CA ARG A 265 -19.90 -8.64 -7.86
C ARG A 265 -18.56 -8.95 -7.17
N ALA A 266 -17.44 -8.77 -7.86
CA ALA A 266 -16.13 -8.88 -7.25
C ALA A 266 -15.91 -7.84 -6.15
N LEU A 267 -16.40 -6.60 -6.34
CA LEU A 267 -16.42 -5.57 -5.29
C LEU A 267 -17.32 -5.96 -4.11
N GLU A 268 -18.52 -6.51 -4.36
CA GLU A 268 -19.42 -7.01 -3.31
C GLU A 268 -18.72 -8.12 -2.50
N LEU A 269 -18.07 -9.06 -3.18
CA LEU A 269 -17.33 -10.15 -2.55
C LEU A 269 -16.16 -9.63 -1.71
N ALA A 270 -15.40 -8.66 -2.22
CA ALA A 270 -14.31 -8.02 -1.48
C ALA A 270 -14.82 -7.32 -0.21
N ALA A 271 -15.95 -6.61 -0.29
CA ALA A 271 -16.57 -5.95 0.85
C ALA A 271 -17.04 -6.95 1.92
N LEU A 272 -17.69 -8.05 1.51
CA LEU A 272 -18.12 -9.11 2.42
C LEU A 272 -16.94 -9.86 3.06
N ALA A 273 -15.89 -10.15 2.26
CA ALA A 273 -14.66 -10.72 2.78
C ALA A 273 -13.98 -9.82 3.81
N GLY A 274 -13.98 -8.50 3.57
CA GLY A 274 -13.49 -7.50 4.53
C GLY A 274 -14.32 -7.49 5.82
N ALA A 275 -15.63 -7.48 5.70
CA ALA A 275 -16.53 -7.53 6.86
C ALA A 275 -16.27 -8.77 7.72
N LEU A 276 -16.16 -9.95 7.11
CA LEU A 276 -15.84 -11.19 7.81
C LEU A 276 -14.44 -11.14 8.45
N ARG A 277 -13.43 -10.68 7.70
CA ARG A 277 -12.05 -10.58 8.16
C ARG A 277 -11.97 -9.76 9.45
N TRP A 278 -12.55 -8.56 9.44
CA TRP A 278 -12.47 -7.66 10.57
C TRP A 278 -13.38 -8.08 11.73
N ALA A 279 -14.53 -8.71 11.46
CA ALA A 279 -15.38 -9.27 12.49
C ALA A 279 -14.68 -10.40 13.26
N VAL A 280 -13.96 -11.28 12.58
CA VAL A 280 -13.17 -12.34 13.24
C VAL A 280 -12.00 -11.71 14.01
N GLN A 281 -11.25 -10.77 13.38
CA GLN A 281 -10.13 -10.09 14.04
C GLN A 281 -10.57 -9.34 15.31
N ALA A 282 -11.79 -8.81 15.35
CA ALA A 282 -12.35 -8.12 16.53
C ALA A 282 -12.60 -9.04 17.74
N GLN A 283 -12.61 -10.35 17.53
CA GLN A 283 -13.05 -11.31 18.56
C GLN A 283 -11.95 -12.24 19.04
N THR A 284 -10.88 -12.42 18.26
CA THR A 284 -9.89 -13.45 18.60
C THR A 284 -8.49 -13.10 18.14
N THR A 285 -7.52 -13.55 18.93
CA THR A 285 -6.10 -13.63 18.58
C THR A 285 -5.63 -15.09 18.43
N TRP A 286 -6.58 -16.05 18.34
CA TRP A 286 -6.24 -17.45 18.08
C TRP A 286 -5.57 -17.62 16.73
N LEU A 287 -4.33 -18.12 16.75
CA LEU A 287 -3.45 -18.12 15.57
C LEU A 287 -4.07 -18.80 14.32
N PRO A 288 -4.74 -19.97 14.42
CA PRO A 288 -5.39 -20.57 13.25
C PRO A 288 -6.51 -19.71 12.64
N ALA A 289 -7.26 -18.98 13.46
CA ALA A 289 -8.28 -18.04 12.95
C ALA A 289 -7.61 -16.85 12.24
N LEU A 290 -6.51 -16.33 12.79
CA LEU A 290 -5.75 -15.26 12.15
C LEU A 290 -5.19 -15.71 10.79
N VAL A 291 -4.60 -16.90 10.69
CA VAL A 291 -4.15 -17.49 9.41
C VAL A 291 -5.33 -17.56 8.42
N ALA A 292 -6.47 -18.11 8.82
CA ALA A 292 -7.63 -18.21 7.93
C ALA A 292 -8.11 -16.85 7.38
N ILE A 293 -8.13 -15.81 8.22
CA ILE A 293 -8.59 -14.48 7.80
C ILE A 293 -7.53 -13.68 7.05
N GLN A 294 -6.23 -13.96 7.24
CA GLN A 294 -5.18 -13.32 6.44
C GLN A 294 -5.27 -13.75 4.97
N ALA A 295 -5.70 -14.98 4.68
CA ALA A 295 -5.98 -15.41 3.31
C ALA A 295 -7.07 -14.57 2.61
N LEU A 296 -7.99 -13.94 3.36
CA LEU A 296 -9.00 -13.03 2.80
C LEU A 296 -8.40 -11.71 2.28
N HIS A 297 -7.15 -11.38 2.64
CA HIS A 297 -6.47 -10.17 2.16
C HIS A 297 -6.43 -10.09 0.64
N GLY A 298 -6.18 -11.20 -0.03
CA GLY A 298 -6.17 -11.25 -1.49
C GLY A 298 -7.51 -10.83 -2.11
N LEU A 299 -8.64 -11.14 -1.46
CA LEU A 299 -9.96 -10.69 -1.92
C LEU A 299 -10.19 -9.20 -1.60
N THR A 300 -9.84 -8.78 -0.39
CA THR A 300 -10.10 -7.41 0.07
C THR A 300 -9.18 -6.38 -0.58
N PHE A 301 -8.01 -6.76 -1.06
CA PHE A 301 -7.06 -5.87 -1.72
C PHE A 301 -6.93 -6.17 -3.22
N ALA A 302 -6.42 -7.35 -3.60
CA ALA A 302 -6.10 -7.65 -4.99
C ALA A 302 -7.34 -7.75 -5.88
N LEU A 303 -8.36 -8.51 -5.47
CA LEU A 303 -9.59 -8.65 -6.25
C LEU A 303 -10.33 -7.32 -6.37
N LEU A 304 -10.43 -6.56 -5.28
CA LEU A 304 -11.00 -5.22 -5.28
C LEU A 304 -10.27 -4.31 -6.27
N HIS A 305 -8.94 -4.27 -6.22
CA HIS A 305 -8.14 -3.43 -7.10
C HIS A 305 -8.34 -3.79 -8.58
N LEU A 306 -8.28 -5.08 -8.92
CA LEU A 306 -8.56 -5.57 -10.27
C LEU A 306 -9.98 -5.20 -10.75
N ALA A 307 -10.98 -5.30 -9.86
CA ALA A 307 -12.35 -4.91 -10.16
C ALA A 307 -12.46 -3.41 -10.43
N CYS A 308 -11.80 -2.57 -9.62
CA CYS A 308 -11.76 -1.13 -9.80
C CYS A 308 -11.12 -0.74 -11.14
N LEU A 309 -9.97 -1.32 -11.49
CA LEU A 309 -9.31 -1.08 -12.76
C LEU A 309 -10.22 -1.46 -13.95
N ARG A 310 -10.93 -2.59 -13.85
CA ARG A 310 -11.85 -3.04 -14.91
C ARG A 310 -13.06 -2.12 -15.04
N ILE A 311 -13.59 -1.57 -13.94
CA ILE A 311 -14.68 -0.60 -13.96
C ILE A 311 -14.22 0.72 -14.58
N VAL A 312 -13.05 1.24 -14.17
CA VAL A 312 -12.47 2.46 -14.78
C VAL A 312 -12.31 2.30 -16.28
N ALA A 313 -11.74 1.17 -16.73
CA ALA A 313 -11.53 0.91 -18.15
C ALA A 313 -12.84 0.88 -18.97
N ARG A 314 -13.98 0.53 -18.36
CA ARG A 314 -15.28 0.46 -19.03
C ARG A 314 -16.12 1.74 -18.94
N ALA A 315 -16.09 2.41 -17.76
CA ALA A 315 -16.99 3.50 -17.45
C ALA A 315 -16.39 4.88 -17.69
N VAL A 316 -15.06 4.98 -17.79
CA VAL A 316 -14.36 6.27 -17.95
C VAL A 316 -13.84 6.40 -19.38
N PRO A 317 -14.11 7.53 -20.05
CA PRO A 317 -13.57 7.83 -21.38
C PRO A 317 -12.03 7.71 -21.39
N GLU A 318 -11.49 7.26 -22.52
CA GLU A 318 -10.06 6.91 -22.63
C GLU A 318 -9.13 8.08 -22.24
N GLY A 319 -9.42 9.29 -22.68
CA GLY A 319 -8.64 10.49 -22.36
C GLY A 319 -8.68 10.92 -20.87
N LEU A 320 -9.58 10.33 -20.05
CA LEU A 320 -9.70 10.62 -18.63
C LEU A 320 -9.23 9.47 -17.72
N ARG A 321 -8.86 8.31 -18.28
CA ARG A 321 -8.49 7.12 -17.48
C ARG A 321 -7.29 7.34 -16.58
N ALA A 322 -6.24 8.01 -17.07
CA ALA A 322 -5.06 8.34 -16.26
C ALA A 322 -5.43 9.21 -15.05
N THR A 323 -6.24 10.25 -15.28
CA THR A 323 -6.74 11.12 -14.21
C THR A 323 -7.63 10.34 -13.24
N ALA A 324 -8.47 9.44 -13.74
CA ALA A 324 -9.33 8.59 -12.91
C ALA A 324 -8.50 7.66 -11.99
N LEU A 325 -7.44 7.05 -12.50
CA LEU A 325 -6.56 6.20 -11.69
C LEU A 325 -5.80 7.02 -10.64
N THR A 326 -5.39 8.24 -10.96
CA THR A 326 -4.77 9.17 -10.00
C THR A 326 -5.77 9.54 -8.90
N VAL A 327 -7.00 9.89 -9.24
CA VAL A 327 -8.05 10.23 -8.27
C VAL A 327 -8.41 9.02 -7.41
N TYR A 328 -8.55 7.85 -8.01
CA TYR A 328 -8.76 6.58 -7.30
C TYR A 328 -7.63 6.30 -6.30
N GLY A 329 -6.37 6.39 -6.73
CA GLY A 329 -5.21 6.17 -5.85
C GLY A 329 -5.10 7.19 -4.73
N SER A 330 -5.31 8.48 -5.03
CA SER A 330 -5.18 9.56 -4.05
C SER A 330 -6.35 9.60 -3.05
N PHE A 331 -7.59 9.52 -3.52
CA PHE A 331 -8.78 9.66 -2.66
C PHE A 331 -9.35 8.32 -2.22
N GLY A 332 -9.45 7.35 -3.13
CA GLY A 332 -9.99 6.03 -2.84
C GLY A 332 -9.07 5.16 -1.97
N LEU A 333 -7.75 5.32 -2.14
CA LEU A 333 -6.78 4.58 -1.33
C LEU A 333 -6.10 5.48 -0.30
N GLY A 334 -5.35 6.51 -0.72
CA GLY A 334 -4.48 7.28 0.16
C GLY A 334 -5.20 8.10 1.22
N LEU A 335 -6.11 9.01 0.80
CA LEU A 335 -6.82 9.88 1.74
C LEU A 335 -7.75 9.08 2.66
N ALA A 336 -8.47 8.09 2.11
CA ALA A 336 -9.35 7.24 2.90
C ALA A 336 -8.57 6.50 4.00
N SER A 337 -7.44 5.89 3.65
CA SER A 337 -6.57 5.23 4.64
C SER A 337 -6.05 6.22 5.69
N ALA A 338 -5.63 7.42 5.31
CA ALA A 338 -5.16 8.44 6.27
C ALA A 338 -6.26 8.85 7.27
N LEU A 339 -7.49 9.10 6.78
CA LEU A 339 -8.61 9.49 7.63
C LEU A 339 -9.03 8.37 8.59
N VAL A 340 -9.09 7.13 8.09
CA VAL A 340 -9.42 5.97 8.94
C VAL A 340 -8.29 5.68 9.94
N THR A 341 -7.00 5.82 9.55
CA THR A 341 -5.86 5.66 10.48
C THR A 341 -5.93 6.70 11.61
N LEU A 342 -6.30 7.95 11.29
CA LEU A 342 -6.47 9.00 12.29
C LEU A 342 -7.56 8.62 13.32
N ALA A 343 -8.69 8.09 12.84
CA ALA A 343 -9.79 7.63 13.71
C ALA A 343 -9.44 6.32 14.44
N ALA A 344 -8.65 5.45 13.82
CA ALA A 344 -8.28 4.14 14.36
C ALA A 344 -7.46 4.24 15.66
N GLY A 345 -6.59 5.26 15.79
CA GLY A 345 -5.78 5.47 16.99
C GLY A 345 -6.60 5.60 18.27
N PRO A 346 -7.45 6.62 18.40
CA PRO A 346 -8.32 6.78 19.58
C PRO A 346 -9.29 5.61 19.76
N LEU A 347 -9.78 5.02 18.67
CA LEU A 347 -10.73 3.90 18.75
C LEU A 347 -10.04 2.65 19.31
N TYR A 348 -8.86 2.31 18.81
CA TYR A 348 -8.08 1.18 19.31
C TYR A 348 -7.59 1.41 20.74
N GLY A 349 -7.17 2.64 21.07
CA GLY A 349 -6.74 2.99 22.43
C GLY A 349 -7.83 2.83 23.48
N ARG A 350 -9.11 2.99 23.11
CA ARG A 350 -10.26 2.85 24.03
C ARG A 350 -10.81 1.43 24.09
N LEU A 351 -10.89 0.75 22.95
CA LEU A 351 -11.60 -0.53 22.81
C LEU A 351 -10.66 -1.73 22.64
N GLY A 352 -9.38 -1.50 22.29
CA GLY A 352 -8.47 -2.60 21.95
C GLY A 352 -8.94 -3.38 20.72
N LEU A 353 -8.88 -4.70 20.80
CA LEU A 353 -9.24 -5.61 19.72
C LEU A 353 -10.68 -5.41 19.18
N PRO A 354 -11.73 -5.22 20.02
CA PRO A 354 -13.09 -4.92 19.56
C PRO A 354 -13.21 -3.71 18.62
N ALA A 355 -12.22 -2.80 18.57
CA ALA A 355 -12.21 -1.69 17.61
C ALA A 355 -12.31 -2.13 16.15
N PHE A 356 -11.86 -3.35 15.83
CA PHE A 356 -11.97 -3.92 14.47
C PHE A 356 -13.42 -4.11 14.00
N TRP A 357 -14.42 -4.15 14.91
CA TRP A 357 -15.83 -4.12 14.51
C TRP A 357 -16.20 -2.88 13.69
N ALA A 358 -15.58 -1.72 13.96
CA ALA A 358 -15.80 -0.53 13.15
C ALA A 358 -15.29 -0.74 11.70
N MET A 359 -14.20 -1.47 11.51
CA MET A 359 -13.68 -1.82 10.19
C MET A 359 -14.58 -2.81 9.45
N SER A 360 -15.16 -3.76 10.19
CA SER A 360 -16.23 -4.64 9.68
C SER A 360 -17.42 -3.82 9.19
N GLY A 361 -17.88 -2.86 9.99
CA GLY A 361 -18.95 -1.94 9.62
C GLY A 361 -18.65 -1.12 8.37
N LEU A 362 -17.43 -0.55 8.26
CA LEU A 362 -16.99 0.17 7.05
C LEU A 362 -17.05 -0.73 5.80
N SER A 363 -16.57 -1.97 5.91
CA SER A 363 -16.61 -2.93 4.81
C SER A 363 -18.06 -3.29 4.44
N LEU A 364 -18.96 -3.44 5.41
CA LEU A 364 -20.39 -3.69 5.16
C LEU A 364 -21.06 -2.51 4.46
N LEU A 365 -20.70 -1.27 4.79
CA LEU A 365 -21.22 -0.07 4.13
C LEU A 365 -20.83 -0.01 2.63
N ALA A 366 -19.78 -0.69 2.22
CA ALA A 366 -19.40 -0.78 0.81
C ALA A 366 -20.35 -1.70 0.00
N VAL A 367 -21.02 -2.67 0.64
CA VAL A 367 -21.91 -3.64 -0.04
C VAL A 367 -23.04 -2.96 -0.81
N PRO A 368 -23.88 -2.08 -0.22
CA PRO A 368 -24.94 -1.40 -0.96
C PRO A 368 -24.40 -0.49 -2.07
N VAL A 369 -23.19 0.08 -1.91
CA VAL A 369 -22.54 0.89 -2.95
C VAL A 369 -22.16 0.01 -4.16
N ALA A 370 -21.54 -1.14 -3.91
CA ALA A 370 -21.17 -2.12 -4.93
C ALA A 370 -22.41 -2.74 -5.60
N TYR A 371 -23.48 -2.98 -4.85
CA TYR A 371 -24.75 -3.46 -5.40
C TYR A 371 -25.36 -2.47 -6.39
N ARG A 372 -25.34 -1.17 -6.09
CA ARG A 372 -25.81 -0.12 -7.02
C ARG A 372 -24.98 -0.10 -8.30
N LEU A 373 -23.64 -0.24 -8.21
CA LEU A 373 -22.78 -0.37 -9.39
C LEU A 373 -23.18 -1.57 -10.28
N ARG A 374 -23.63 -2.67 -9.68
CA ARG A 374 -24.12 -3.83 -10.39
C ARG A 374 -25.42 -3.55 -11.17
N ARG A 375 -26.34 -2.79 -10.57
CA ARG A 375 -27.61 -2.42 -11.23
C ARG A 375 -27.38 -1.53 -12.45
N ASP A 376 -26.52 -0.50 -12.29
CA ASP A 376 -26.19 0.41 -13.39
C ASP A 376 -25.59 -0.36 -14.60
N SER A 377 -24.64 -1.27 -14.33
CA SER A 377 -23.99 -2.06 -15.40
C SER A 377 -24.94 -3.03 -16.12
N ARG A 378 -26.12 -3.33 -15.57
CA ARG A 378 -27.16 -4.14 -16.22
C ARG A 378 -28.09 -3.27 -17.07
N GLN A 379 -28.40 -2.05 -16.61
CA GLN A 379 -29.25 -1.12 -17.35
C GLN A 379 -28.60 -0.64 -18.64
N ASP A 380 -27.27 -0.34 -18.59
CA ASP A 380 -26.50 0.02 -19.79
C ASP A 380 -26.51 -1.11 -20.85
N LYS A 381 -26.50 -2.38 -20.43
CA LYS A 381 -26.58 -3.51 -21.36
C LYS A 381 -27.98 -3.71 -21.94
N ALA A 382 -29.03 -3.38 -21.19
CA ALA A 382 -30.40 -3.54 -21.63
C ALA A 382 -30.87 -2.38 -22.55
N GLY A 383 -30.26 -1.19 -22.45
CA GLY A 383 -30.54 -0.03 -23.28
C GLY A 383 -29.84 -0.02 -24.65
N HIS A 384 -28.97 -1.00 -24.92
CA HIS A 384 -28.26 -1.18 -26.20
C HIS A 384 -28.74 -2.38 -27.00
N ILE A 385 -29.86 -3.03 -26.62
CA ILE A 385 -30.63 -4.03 -27.39
C ILE A 385 -31.92 -3.39 -27.86
#